data_77ea00307c81c40ae30c817653220230
#
_entry.id   77ea00307c81c40ae30c817653220230
#
_cell.length_a   1.000
_cell.length_b   1.000
_cell.length_c   1.000
_cell.angle_alpha   90.00
_cell.angle_beta   90.00
_cell.angle_gamma   90.00
#
_symmetry.space_group_name_H-M   'P 1'
#
loop_
_entity.id
_entity.type
_entity.pdbx_description
1 polymer ?
#
loop_
_entity_poly.entity_id
_entity_poly.type
_entity_poly.pdbx_seq_one_letter_code
_entity_poly.pdbx_strand_id
1 'polypeptide(L)'
;MPSIHRIQWFDAHVRTGRYPSARSLAERFEISHRQAQRDIEYMRDSLGAPLEYCASRRGYRYIEDTFALPSLVVTAREGATLAALASQYSDIARLAFVSEGRFGARYAEMANVLRRLGEAAVTDEPTEAASSDGHDRALHLPQPIPYTARLLPIGGLPGRLSAGLEPYFGSADDDGSLVFTFPDASAFLSALLSAGIAFRVQSPAWLRRRLLAAADELAEANCDRPASDSESAQYDIPCRTAPATLNVSHTSKSLRGGAPGMRNSTGARLTPSWASYVGAAHGVLKAAGMIDLSMGQMMGMTGIGFHFIVHEECCPSSVTVYDWMSEHQQAMARIGVFAEPNMAEPGTPTYDAARRHTIHRIRESIDRGVGAVLWGVDTGEFGVAYGYDDDDRVLLVSGVASAGSETGESDPILYDNVGLTFQGAPILFCQTPIEAVPFDLDQANRQALAFYAEQMEKTAHVAPAYHSGLLAYDAWIQAMKTGKFNPFGLRYIAAVYADAKAHTSEYIESLSKDWNTSGAMQDAAHAAKQLAQAFGEILDVLEQPPCGPEALGNPVGPAQAAALVPLLANARAIEQRQLDLVKQAIRNAPACPDHR
;
A
#
# COMPACT_ATOMS: atom_id res chain seq x y z
N MET A 1 38.01 -0.74 29.67
CA MET A 1 37.76 -0.64 28.23
C MET A 1 38.65 0.48 27.69
N PRO A 2 39.18 0.37 26.46
CA PRO A 2 39.92 1.46 25.84
C PRO A 2 39.01 2.67 25.66
N SER A 3 39.53 3.89 25.90
CA SER A 3 38.76 5.08 25.57
C SER A 3 38.71 5.26 24.06
N ILE A 4 37.53 5.44 23.54
CA ILE A 4 37.25 5.56 22.11
C ILE A 4 38.00 6.73 21.47
N HIS A 5 38.16 7.85 22.20
CA HIS A 5 38.90 9.01 21.74
C HIS A 5 40.38 8.71 21.50
N ARG A 6 40.99 7.81 22.28
CA ARG A 6 42.36 7.38 22.08
C ARG A 6 42.53 6.56 20.81
N ILE A 7 41.59 5.68 20.56
CA ILE A 7 41.54 4.85 19.33
C ILE A 7 41.38 5.73 18.10
N GLN A 8 40.44 6.67 18.12
CA GLN A 8 40.21 7.59 17.01
C GLN A 8 41.41 8.50 16.74
N TRP A 9 42.02 9.02 17.79
CA TRP A 9 43.23 9.83 17.63
C TRP A 9 44.37 9.01 17.03
N PHE A 10 44.54 7.78 17.46
CA PHE A 10 45.58 6.87 16.95
C PHE A 10 45.32 6.54 15.47
N ASP A 11 44.10 6.17 15.12
CA ASP A 11 43.67 5.90 13.73
C ASP A 11 43.95 7.10 12.82
N ALA A 12 43.51 8.31 13.21
CA ALA A 12 43.71 9.52 12.43
C ALA A 12 45.19 9.81 12.17
N HIS A 13 46.08 9.53 13.16
CA HIS A 13 47.54 9.72 13.00
C HIS A 13 48.17 8.64 12.15
N VAL A 14 47.67 7.39 12.20
CA VAL A 14 48.11 6.34 11.30
C VAL A 14 47.77 6.66 9.85
N ARG A 15 46.50 7.08 9.59
CA ARG A 15 46.03 7.47 8.25
C ARG A 15 46.75 8.67 7.65
N THR A 16 47.13 9.61 8.50
CA THR A 16 47.89 10.80 8.06
C THR A 16 49.39 10.54 7.90
N GLY A 17 49.82 9.27 8.03
CA GLY A 17 51.24 8.87 7.86
C GLY A 17 52.18 9.42 8.92
N ARG A 18 51.69 9.72 10.14
CA ARG A 18 52.47 10.28 11.24
C ARG A 18 53.15 9.23 12.11
N TYR A 19 52.92 7.96 11.85
CA TYR A 19 53.52 6.80 12.56
C TYR A 19 53.40 6.91 14.08
N PRO A 20 52.18 7.00 14.68
CA PRO A 20 52.02 7.10 16.10
C PRO A 20 52.56 5.84 16.81
N SER A 21 53.05 5.98 18.05
CA SER A 21 53.53 4.87 18.87
C SER A 21 52.74 4.74 20.17
N ALA A 22 52.88 3.64 20.91
CA ALA A 22 52.28 3.51 22.23
C ALA A 22 52.78 4.61 23.20
N ARG A 23 54.01 5.09 23.01
CA ARG A 23 54.56 6.18 23.77
C ARG A 23 53.88 7.51 23.47
N SER A 24 53.68 7.83 22.18
CA SER A 24 53.00 9.06 21.77
C SER A 24 51.51 9.08 22.18
N LEU A 25 50.85 7.91 22.16
CA LEU A 25 49.48 7.75 22.65
C LEU A 25 49.44 7.96 24.19
N ALA A 26 50.40 7.36 24.93
CA ALA A 26 50.47 7.50 26.37
C ALA A 26 50.72 8.97 26.81
N GLU A 27 51.64 9.66 26.11
CA GLU A 27 51.96 11.08 26.37
C GLU A 27 50.77 11.99 26.03
N ARG A 28 50.06 11.74 24.94
CA ARG A 28 48.92 12.58 24.50
C ARG A 28 47.73 12.52 25.43
N PHE A 29 47.46 11.35 26.04
CA PHE A 29 46.26 11.14 26.87
C PHE A 29 46.59 10.91 28.35
N GLU A 30 47.83 11.20 28.76
CA GLU A 30 48.31 11.08 30.15
C GLU A 30 48.01 9.71 30.78
N ILE A 31 48.14 8.63 29.99
CA ILE A 31 47.93 7.25 30.43
C ILE A 31 49.24 6.49 30.54
N SER A 32 49.20 5.35 31.23
CA SER A 32 50.37 4.47 31.29
C SER A 32 50.68 3.85 29.91
N HIS A 33 51.97 3.64 29.64
CA HIS A 33 52.43 2.93 28.43
C HIS A 33 51.74 1.56 28.24
N ARG A 34 51.48 0.86 29.34
CA ARG A 34 50.77 -0.42 29.35
C ARG A 34 49.31 -0.27 28.88
N GLN A 35 48.64 0.82 29.25
CA GLN A 35 47.30 1.12 28.79
C GLN A 35 47.29 1.46 27.31
N ALA A 36 48.22 2.29 26.85
CA ALA A 36 48.36 2.63 25.42
C ALA A 36 48.62 1.37 24.56
N GLN A 37 49.45 0.46 25.05
CA GLN A 37 49.72 -0.79 24.37
C GLN A 37 48.46 -1.66 24.25
N ARG A 38 47.64 -1.75 25.31
CA ARG A 38 46.36 -2.50 25.27
C ARG A 38 45.36 -1.87 24.31
N ASP A 39 45.32 -0.55 24.18
CA ASP A 39 44.44 0.13 23.25
C ASP A 39 44.85 -0.21 21.78
N ILE A 40 46.15 -0.27 21.48
CA ILE A 40 46.66 -0.67 20.16
C ILE A 40 46.41 -2.16 19.88
N GLU A 41 46.59 -3.02 20.87
CA GLU A 41 46.25 -4.45 20.77
C GLU A 41 44.74 -4.63 20.53
N TYR A 42 43.90 -3.89 21.20
CA TYR A 42 42.45 -3.89 20.97
C TYR A 42 42.08 -3.46 19.54
N MET A 43 42.74 -2.42 19.00
CA MET A 43 42.55 -2.04 17.60
C MET A 43 42.90 -3.16 16.65
N ARG A 44 44.05 -3.84 16.87
CA ARG A 44 44.52 -4.90 15.99
C ARG A 44 43.68 -6.16 16.14
N ASP A 45 43.46 -6.63 17.37
CA ASP A 45 42.96 -7.97 17.65
C ASP A 45 41.40 -8.02 17.72
N SER A 46 40.77 -6.94 18.17
CA SER A 46 39.30 -6.88 18.32
C SER A 46 38.59 -6.09 17.20
N LEU A 47 39.26 -5.06 16.67
CA LEU A 47 38.69 -4.25 15.58
C LEU A 47 39.23 -4.66 14.21
N GLY A 48 40.15 -5.63 14.14
CA GLY A 48 40.71 -6.12 12.88
C GLY A 48 41.58 -5.10 12.15
N ALA A 49 42.11 -4.09 12.85
CA ALA A 49 42.94 -3.06 12.23
C ALA A 49 44.26 -3.67 11.73
N PRO A 50 44.61 -3.56 10.43
CA PRO A 50 45.81 -4.14 9.85
C PRO A 50 47.04 -3.27 10.20
N LEU A 51 47.34 -3.17 11.50
CA LEU A 51 48.41 -2.35 12.03
C LEU A 51 49.75 -3.09 11.99
N GLU A 52 50.76 -2.50 11.37
CA GLU A 52 52.16 -2.95 11.35
C GLU A 52 53.07 -1.92 12.03
N TYR A 53 54.00 -2.39 12.86
CA TYR A 53 55.00 -1.53 13.46
C TYR A 53 56.20 -1.30 12.51
N CYS A 54 56.41 -0.04 12.13
CA CYS A 54 57.52 0.36 11.30
C CYS A 54 58.75 0.73 12.19
N ALA A 55 59.73 -0.15 12.22
CA ALA A 55 60.93 0.05 13.07
C ALA A 55 61.75 1.30 12.67
N SER A 56 61.83 1.63 11.37
CA SER A 56 62.56 2.82 10.89
C SER A 56 61.91 4.14 11.28
N ARG A 57 60.57 4.17 11.41
CA ARG A 57 59.79 5.36 11.86
C ARG A 57 59.38 5.30 13.32
N ARG A 58 59.67 4.18 13.99
CA ARG A 58 59.35 3.92 15.42
C ARG A 58 57.89 4.13 15.77
N GLY A 59 56.98 3.74 14.87
CA GLY A 59 55.53 3.89 15.05
C GLY A 59 54.74 2.95 14.15
N TYR A 60 53.40 2.98 14.27
CA TYR A 60 52.49 2.11 13.57
C TYR A 60 52.00 2.72 12.24
N ARG A 61 51.74 1.84 11.26
CA ARG A 61 51.07 2.19 10.00
C ARG A 61 50.01 1.13 9.68
N TYR A 62 49.08 1.44 8.79
CA TYR A 62 48.25 0.42 8.16
C TYR A 62 49.01 -0.25 7.01
N ILE A 63 48.78 -1.58 6.86
CA ILE A 63 49.30 -2.36 5.73
C ILE A 63 48.37 -2.18 4.53
N GLU A 64 47.08 -1.93 4.78
CA GLU A 64 46.01 -1.76 3.79
C GLU A 64 45.37 -0.36 3.92
N ASP A 65 45.40 0.41 2.85
CA ASP A 65 44.82 1.76 2.83
C ASP A 65 43.28 1.76 2.83
N THR A 66 42.65 0.59 2.56
CA THR A 66 41.19 0.44 2.50
C THR A 66 40.53 0.21 3.85
N PHE A 67 41.31 -0.08 4.90
CA PHE A 67 40.76 -0.30 6.24
C PHE A 67 40.09 0.97 6.77
N ALA A 68 38.84 0.87 7.18
CA ALA A 68 38.12 1.92 7.90
C ALA A 68 37.82 1.44 9.33
N LEU A 69 38.25 2.23 10.31
CA LEU A 69 37.88 1.96 11.70
C LEU A 69 36.36 2.05 11.80
N PRO A 70 35.66 1.03 12.34
CA PRO A 70 34.24 1.14 12.61
C PRO A 70 33.99 2.39 13.46
N SER A 71 33.04 3.23 13.08
CA SER A 71 32.69 4.39 13.89
C SER A 71 32.16 3.90 15.25
N LEU A 72 32.98 4.06 16.28
CA LEU A 72 32.69 3.57 17.64
C LEU A 72 32.01 4.63 18.51
N VAL A 73 31.85 5.84 17.99
CA VAL A 73 31.15 6.95 18.65
C VAL A 73 30.03 7.40 17.77
N VAL A 74 28.84 7.27 18.31
CA VAL A 74 27.64 7.83 17.72
C VAL A 74 27.47 9.23 18.33
N THR A 75 27.54 10.26 17.49
CA THR A 75 27.21 11.64 17.89
C THR A 75 25.73 11.74 18.26
N ALA A 76 25.32 12.76 19.03
CA ALA A 76 23.91 12.97 19.35
C ALA A 76 23.03 13.06 18.10
N ARG A 77 23.56 13.65 17.00
CA ARG A 77 22.90 13.73 15.70
C ARG A 77 22.78 12.36 15.02
N GLU A 78 23.84 11.58 15.04
CA GLU A 78 23.82 10.19 14.50
C GLU A 78 22.92 9.31 15.36
N GLY A 79 22.90 9.50 16.69
CA GLY A 79 21.99 8.82 17.59
C GLY A 79 20.53 9.12 17.28
N ALA A 80 20.17 10.38 17.01
CA ALA A 80 18.84 10.76 16.55
C ALA A 80 18.50 10.12 15.19
N THR A 81 19.45 10.09 14.26
CA THR A 81 19.29 9.44 12.96
C THR A 81 19.08 7.93 13.10
N LEU A 82 19.87 7.28 13.97
CA LEU A 82 19.74 5.85 14.27
C LEU A 82 18.41 5.53 14.96
N ALA A 83 17.92 6.41 15.84
CA ALA A 83 16.61 6.27 16.48
C ALA A 83 15.47 6.41 15.46
N ALA A 84 15.57 7.36 14.52
CA ALA A 84 14.62 7.53 13.44
C ALA A 84 14.61 6.31 12.50
N LEU A 85 15.80 5.79 12.13
CA LEU A 85 15.95 4.56 11.36
C LEU A 85 15.38 3.35 12.12
N ALA A 86 15.66 3.23 13.43
CA ALA A 86 15.12 2.17 14.26
C ALA A 86 13.58 2.19 14.28
N SER A 87 12.98 3.39 14.32
CA SER A 87 11.53 3.55 14.21
C SER A 87 11.03 3.08 12.83
N GLN A 88 11.67 3.52 11.75
CA GLN A 88 11.31 3.11 10.38
C GLN A 88 11.42 1.59 10.18
N TYR A 89 12.52 0.98 10.62
CA TYR A 89 12.68 -0.47 10.55
C TYR A 89 11.70 -1.21 11.47
N SER A 90 11.30 -0.64 12.61
CA SER A 90 10.22 -1.18 13.42
C SER A 90 8.88 -1.08 12.71
N ASP A 91 8.63 0.03 12.01
CA ASP A 91 7.41 0.23 11.23
C ASP A 91 7.38 -0.69 10.01
N ILE A 92 8.51 -0.88 9.32
CA ILE A 92 8.65 -1.87 8.25
C ILE A 92 8.45 -3.30 8.79
N ALA A 93 9.03 -3.62 9.95
CA ALA A 93 8.79 -4.92 10.60
C ALA A 93 7.33 -5.12 11.03
N ARG A 94 6.61 -4.04 11.27
CA ARG A 94 5.17 -4.02 11.54
C ARG A 94 4.33 -4.05 10.27
N LEU A 95 4.89 -3.59 9.14
CA LEU A 95 4.26 -3.79 7.84
C LEU A 95 4.28 -5.28 7.53
N ALA A 96 3.15 -5.80 7.33
CA ALA A 96 2.84 -7.19 7.43
C ALA A 96 3.39 -8.09 6.38
N PHE A 97 3.60 -7.61 5.18
CA PHE A 97 4.18 -8.42 4.11
C PHE A 97 5.64 -8.81 4.38
N VAL A 98 6.27 -8.19 5.37
CA VAL A 98 7.64 -8.51 5.81
C VAL A 98 7.67 -9.59 6.88
N SER A 99 6.54 -9.94 7.47
CA SER A 99 6.47 -10.70 8.71
C SER A 99 6.50 -12.22 8.55
N GLU A 100 6.23 -12.76 7.38
CA GLU A 100 6.35 -14.19 7.17
C GLU A 100 7.80 -14.62 6.94
N GLY A 101 8.35 -15.29 7.94
CA GLY A 101 9.65 -15.91 7.87
C GLY A 101 10.82 -14.96 8.16
N ARG A 102 11.90 -15.11 7.42
CA ARG A 102 13.23 -14.54 7.72
C ARG A 102 13.35 -13.02 7.61
N PHE A 103 12.42 -12.35 6.95
CA PHE A 103 12.52 -10.90 6.68
C PHE A 103 11.99 -10.04 7.84
N GLY A 104 10.80 -10.30 8.37
CA GLY A 104 10.25 -9.54 9.49
C GLY A 104 11.12 -9.62 10.74
N ALA A 105 11.61 -10.82 11.06
CA ALA A 105 12.55 -11.02 12.14
C ALA A 105 13.86 -10.23 11.92
N ARG A 106 14.37 -10.17 10.67
CA ARG A 106 15.56 -9.38 10.33
C ARG A 106 15.36 -7.88 10.46
N TYR A 107 14.21 -7.36 10.03
CA TYR A 107 13.88 -5.93 10.19
C TYR A 107 13.68 -5.56 11.65
N ALA A 108 13.02 -6.40 12.44
CA ALA A 108 12.90 -6.21 13.89
C ALA A 108 14.27 -6.28 14.59
N GLU A 109 15.14 -7.21 14.17
CA GLU A 109 16.51 -7.31 14.68
C GLU A 109 17.33 -6.07 14.30
N MET A 110 17.22 -5.60 13.04
CA MET A 110 17.87 -4.38 12.58
C MET A 110 17.40 -3.17 13.39
N ALA A 111 16.09 -3.00 13.60
CA ALA A 111 15.55 -1.95 14.44
C ALA A 111 16.12 -1.98 15.86
N ASN A 112 16.24 -3.17 16.45
CA ASN A 112 16.83 -3.35 17.78
C ASN A 112 18.33 -3.03 17.82
N VAL A 113 19.08 -3.39 16.77
CA VAL A 113 20.49 -3.04 16.64
C VAL A 113 20.66 -1.52 16.52
N LEU A 114 19.90 -0.89 15.63
CA LEU A 114 19.96 0.56 15.41
C LEU A 114 19.57 1.34 16.67
N ARG A 115 18.57 0.88 17.41
CA ARG A 115 18.16 1.50 18.69
C ARG A 115 19.28 1.42 19.73
N ARG A 116 19.90 0.25 19.90
CA ARG A 116 21.03 0.08 20.82
C ARG A 116 22.24 0.92 20.43
N LEU A 117 22.51 1.09 19.14
CA LEU A 117 23.56 1.97 18.65
C LEU A 117 23.23 3.45 18.90
N GLY A 118 21.96 3.84 18.72
CA GLY A 118 21.50 5.20 19.03
C GLY A 118 21.52 5.54 20.53
N GLU A 119 21.16 4.57 21.39
CA GLU A 119 21.22 4.71 22.85
C GLU A 119 22.66 4.77 23.38
N ALA A 120 23.62 4.28 22.62
CA ALA A 120 25.05 4.38 22.96
C ALA A 120 25.64 5.77 22.61
N ALA A 121 24.84 6.70 22.12
CA ALA A 121 25.28 8.08 21.86
C ALA A 121 25.69 8.76 23.16
N VAL A 122 26.93 9.21 23.21
CA VAL A 122 27.48 9.92 24.39
C VAL A 122 26.91 11.33 24.40
N THR A 123 26.12 11.63 25.42
CA THR A 123 25.67 13.00 25.75
C THR A 123 26.76 13.75 26.51
N ASP A 124 27.78 14.26 25.83
CA ASP A 124 28.71 15.20 26.38
C ASP A 124 29.22 16.15 25.29
N GLU A 125 28.41 17.16 24.98
CA GLU A 125 28.91 18.43 24.46
C GLU A 125 28.21 19.60 25.18
N PRO A 126 28.99 20.63 25.60
CA PRO A 126 28.40 21.84 26.19
C PRO A 126 27.60 22.58 25.11
N THR A 127 26.41 22.98 25.51
CA THR A 127 25.46 23.74 24.72
C THR A 127 26.06 25.07 24.28
N GLU A 128 26.70 25.16 23.14
CA GLU A 128 26.82 26.40 22.41
C GLU A 128 25.57 26.59 21.56
N ALA A 129 24.88 27.68 21.80
CA ALA A 129 23.74 28.14 21.07
C ALA A 129 24.14 28.35 19.60
N ALA A 130 23.98 27.34 18.77
CA ALA A 130 24.11 27.44 17.32
C ALA A 130 22.78 27.92 16.76
N SER A 131 22.85 29.06 16.09
CA SER A 131 21.84 29.66 15.25
C SER A 131 21.15 28.63 14.37
N SER A 132 19.83 28.75 14.32
CA SER A 132 18.90 27.99 13.47
C SER A 132 19.19 28.16 11.97
N ASP A 133 20.11 27.37 11.43
CA ASP A 133 20.23 27.11 9.99
C ASP A 133 20.93 25.76 9.79
N GLY A 134 20.32 24.70 10.30
CA GLY A 134 20.73 23.33 10.10
C GLY A 134 19.55 22.53 9.54
N HIS A 135 19.53 22.36 8.22
CA HIS A 135 18.61 21.45 7.55
C HIS A 135 18.69 20.09 8.22
N ASP A 136 17.64 19.77 8.92
CA ASP A 136 17.33 18.45 9.47
C ASP A 136 17.26 17.47 8.29
N ARG A 137 18.37 16.78 7.97
CA ARG A 137 18.38 15.64 7.07
C ARG A 137 17.90 14.41 7.83
N ALA A 138 16.68 14.46 8.34
CA ALA A 138 15.88 13.25 8.47
C ALA A 138 15.90 12.57 7.09
N LEU A 139 16.00 11.26 7.04
CA LEU A 139 15.74 10.52 5.79
C LEU A 139 14.33 10.92 5.36
N HIS A 140 14.24 11.98 4.55
CA HIS A 140 12.99 12.38 3.95
C HIS A 140 12.65 11.29 2.94
N LEU A 141 11.68 10.45 3.28
CA LEU A 141 10.99 9.70 2.25
C LEU A 141 10.55 10.72 1.20
N PRO A 142 10.78 10.43 -0.09
CA PRO A 142 10.34 11.33 -1.14
C PRO A 142 8.84 11.57 -0.96
N GLN A 143 8.46 12.85 -0.90
CA GLN A 143 7.06 13.23 -0.77
C GLN A 143 6.45 13.36 -2.16
N PRO A 144 5.16 13.03 -2.33
CA PRO A 144 4.47 13.28 -3.58
C PRO A 144 4.57 14.77 -3.97
N ILE A 145 4.88 15.02 -5.24
CA ILE A 145 4.88 16.38 -5.77
C ILE A 145 3.45 16.79 -6.16
N PRO A 146 3.06 18.06 -5.95
CA PRO A 146 1.75 18.54 -6.36
C PRO A 146 1.65 18.65 -7.89
N TYR A 147 0.42 18.66 -8.40
CA TYR A 147 0.14 18.98 -9.79
C TYR A 147 0.42 20.46 -10.07
N THR A 148 0.76 20.74 -11.33
CA THR A 148 0.92 22.11 -11.82
C THR A 148 0.00 22.33 -13.02
N ALA A 149 -0.74 23.42 -13.04
CA ALA A 149 -1.57 23.82 -14.17
C ALA A 149 -1.24 25.22 -14.65
N ARG A 150 -1.30 25.40 -15.97
CA ARG A 150 -1.14 26.68 -16.64
C ARG A 150 -2.48 27.09 -17.24
N LEU A 151 -3.02 28.24 -16.80
CA LEU A 151 -4.34 28.74 -17.13
C LEU A 151 -4.24 30.14 -17.73
N LEU A 152 -4.88 30.36 -18.87
CA LEU A 152 -4.99 31.68 -19.46
C LEU A 152 -6.36 32.28 -19.15
N PRO A 153 -6.45 33.40 -18.40
CA PRO A 153 -7.71 34.09 -18.16
C PRO A 153 -8.31 34.61 -19.47
N ILE A 154 -9.61 34.38 -19.66
CA ILE A 154 -10.35 34.91 -20.81
C ILE A 154 -10.94 36.26 -20.41
N GLY A 155 -10.59 37.34 -21.12
CA GLY A 155 -11.02 38.71 -20.83
C GLY A 155 -10.01 39.56 -20.07
N GLY A 156 -8.79 39.06 -19.90
CA GLY A 156 -7.66 39.75 -19.24
C GLY A 156 -7.39 39.30 -17.83
N LEU A 157 -6.23 39.71 -17.29
CA LEU A 157 -5.83 39.40 -15.92
C LEU A 157 -6.82 40.00 -14.92
N PRO A 158 -7.38 39.21 -14.00
CA PRO A 158 -8.22 39.74 -12.93
C PRO A 158 -7.37 40.62 -12.02
N GLY A 159 -7.93 41.75 -11.59
CA GLY A 159 -7.26 42.65 -10.63
C GLY A 159 -6.98 41.98 -9.29
N ARG A 160 -7.71 40.92 -8.96
CA ARG A 160 -7.53 40.03 -7.81
C ARG A 160 -8.08 38.64 -8.14
N LEU A 161 -7.36 37.60 -7.75
CA LEU A 161 -7.86 36.23 -7.79
C LEU A 161 -8.97 36.04 -6.76
N SER A 162 -9.91 35.11 -7.02
CA SER A 162 -10.90 34.74 -6.01
C SER A 162 -10.22 34.09 -4.81
N ALA A 163 -10.78 34.27 -3.61
CA ALA A 163 -10.25 33.70 -2.38
C ALA A 163 -10.08 32.17 -2.45
N GLY A 164 -10.88 31.48 -3.27
CA GLY A 164 -10.76 30.04 -3.48
C GLY A 164 -9.53 29.63 -4.33
N LEU A 165 -9.04 30.50 -5.22
CA LEU A 165 -7.89 30.23 -6.08
C LEU A 165 -6.55 30.76 -5.52
N GLU A 166 -6.60 31.77 -4.65
CA GLU A 166 -5.39 32.35 -4.04
C GLU A 166 -4.45 31.29 -3.43
N PRO A 167 -4.93 30.26 -2.70
CA PRO A 167 -4.04 29.25 -2.07
C PRO A 167 -3.24 28.41 -3.07
N TYR A 168 -3.69 28.30 -4.30
CA TYR A 168 -3.06 27.48 -5.34
C TYR A 168 -2.16 28.31 -6.28
N PHE A 169 -2.21 29.63 -6.20
CA PHE A 169 -1.50 30.51 -7.12
C PHE A 169 0.02 30.46 -6.88
N GLY A 170 0.78 30.15 -7.92
CA GLY A 170 2.23 30.11 -7.90
C GLY A 170 2.88 31.34 -8.54
N SER A 171 2.56 31.62 -9.80
CA SER A 171 3.18 32.72 -10.57
C SER A 171 2.31 33.15 -11.75
N ALA A 172 2.65 34.28 -12.34
CA ALA A 172 2.15 34.70 -13.63
C ALA A 172 3.30 34.75 -14.65
N ASP A 173 3.05 34.26 -15.84
CA ASP A 173 4.00 34.25 -16.95
C ASP A 173 3.87 35.51 -17.79
N ASP A 174 4.92 35.80 -18.60
CA ASP A 174 4.97 36.98 -19.45
C ASP A 174 3.89 37.02 -20.56
N ASP A 175 3.32 35.86 -20.91
CA ASP A 175 2.21 35.75 -21.88
C ASP A 175 0.82 35.95 -21.26
N GLY A 176 0.76 36.30 -19.98
CA GLY A 176 -0.48 36.51 -19.22
C GLY A 176 -1.10 35.23 -18.69
N SER A 177 -0.44 34.08 -18.82
CA SER A 177 -0.88 32.85 -18.21
C SER A 177 -0.56 32.82 -16.72
N LEU A 178 -1.44 32.18 -15.93
CA LEU A 178 -1.26 31.97 -14.50
C LEU A 178 -0.89 30.52 -14.23
N VAL A 179 0.11 30.31 -13.39
CA VAL A 179 0.56 28.98 -12.95
C VAL A 179 0.00 28.69 -11.57
N PHE A 180 -0.66 27.56 -11.44
CA PHE A 180 -1.25 27.07 -10.19
C PHE A 180 -0.61 25.75 -9.80
N THR A 181 -0.44 25.53 -8.49
CA THR A 181 0.08 24.28 -7.92
C THR A 181 -0.91 23.77 -6.89
N PHE A 182 -1.32 22.50 -7.00
CA PHE A 182 -2.35 21.92 -6.16
C PHE A 182 -2.10 20.43 -5.90
N PRO A 183 -2.34 19.94 -4.67
CA PRO A 183 -2.21 18.52 -4.34
C PRO A 183 -3.45 17.68 -4.69
N ASP A 184 -4.62 18.33 -4.80
CA ASP A 184 -5.93 17.72 -5.01
C ASP A 184 -6.61 18.37 -6.21
N ALA A 185 -6.86 17.57 -7.26
CA ALA A 185 -7.44 18.08 -8.50
C ALA A 185 -8.94 18.37 -8.36
N SER A 186 -9.67 17.63 -7.55
CA SER A 186 -11.11 17.83 -7.34
C SER A 186 -11.38 19.12 -6.56
N ALA A 187 -10.61 19.37 -5.50
CA ALA A 187 -10.67 20.64 -4.77
C ALA A 187 -10.28 21.83 -5.65
N PHE A 188 -9.24 21.68 -6.47
CA PHE A 188 -8.82 22.73 -7.40
C PHE A 188 -9.86 23.00 -8.49
N LEU A 189 -10.48 21.97 -9.09
CA LEU A 189 -11.57 22.12 -10.05
C LEU A 189 -12.76 22.84 -9.46
N SER A 190 -13.17 22.48 -8.24
CA SER A 190 -14.25 23.15 -7.52
C SER A 190 -13.94 24.63 -7.29
N ALA A 191 -12.71 24.96 -6.91
CA ALA A 191 -12.26 26.34 -6.75
C ALA A 191 -12.27 27.10 -8.11
N LEU A 192 -11.88 26.43 -9.19
CA LEU A 192 -11.84 26.99 -10.54
C LEU A 192 -13.24 27.29 -11.07
N LEU A 193 -14.19 26.37 -10.90
CA LEU A 193 -15.59 26.54 -11.30
C LEU A 193 -16.28 27.64 -10.48
N SER A 194 -15.91 27.79 -9.21
CA SER A 194 -16.46 28.80 -8.30
C SER A 194 -15.81 30.19 -8.45
N ALA A 195 -14.74 30.31 -9.24
CA ALA A 195 -13.93 31.52 -9.33
C ALA A 195 -14.63 32.73 -10.00
N GLY A 196 -15.69 32.48 -10.74
CA GLY A 196 -16.42 33.54 -11.49
C GLY A 196 -15.60 34.14 -12.65
N ILE A 197 -14.49 33.51 -13.04
CA ILE A 197 -13.58 33.92 -14.11
C ILE A 197 -13.48 32.79 -15.11
N ALA A 198 -13.61 33.05 -16.38
CA ALA A 198 -13.38 32.06 -17.42
C ALA A 198 -11.89 31.89 -17.69
N PHE A 199 -11.42 30.65 -17.64
CA PHE A 199 -10.05 30.29 -17.93
C PHE A 199 -9.97 29.30 -19.08
N ARG A 200 -8.91 29.42 -19.87
CA ARG A 200 -8.48 28.38 -20.80
C ARG A 200 -7.35 27.58 -20.15
N VAL A 201 -7.56 26.30 -19.86
CA VAL A 201 -6.51 25.40 -19.41
C VAL A 201 -5.56 25.14 -20.58
N GLN A 202 -4.32 25.62 -20.49
CA GLN A 202 -3.27 25.38 -21.49
C GLN A 202 -2.63 24.01 -21.23
N SER A 203 -2.28 23.73 -19.98
CA SER A 203 -1.76 22.45 -19.51
C SER A 203 -2.14 22.21 -18.04
N PRO A 204 -2.21 20.96 -17.60
CA PRO A 204 -2.11 19.73 -18.37
C PRO A 204 -3.41 19.42 -19.14
N ALA A 205 -3.30 18.58 -20.17
CA ALA A 205 -4.45 18.25 -21.03
C ALA A 205 -5.53 17.47 -20.27
N TRP A 206 -5.13 16.62 -19.29
CA TRP A 206 -6.08 15.87 -18.48
C TRP A 206 -7.00 16.78 -17.65
N LEU A 207 -6.46 17.88 -17.09
CA LEU A 207 -7.26 18.84 -16.31
C LEU A 207 -8.30 19.55 -17.20
N ARG A 208 -7.90 19.89 -18.43
CA ARG A 208 -8.84 20.46 -19.41
C ARG A 208 -9.97 19.51 -19.73
N ARG A 209 -9.69 18.23 -19.94
CA ARG A 209 -10.72 17.19 -20.18
C ARG A 209 -11.70 17.09 -19.02
N ARG A 210 -11.19 17.05 -17.78
CA ARG A 210 -12.02 17.01 -16.58
C ARG A 210 -12.89 18.25 -16.41
N LEU A 211 -12.34 19.44 -16.68
CA LEU A 211 -13.12 20.68 -16.63
C LEU A 211 -14.26 20.67 -17.64
N LEU A 212 -14.01 20.18 -18.86
CA LEU A 212 -15.04 20.06 -19.88
C LEU A 212 -16.10 19.04 -19.50
N ALA A 213 -15.73 17.88 -18.99
CA ALA A 213 -16.68 16.87 -18.52
C ALA A 213 -17.57 17.41 -17.40
N ALA A 214 -17.00 18.07 -16.40
CA ALA A 214 -17.78 18.69 -15.32
C ALA A 214 -18.73 19.79 -15.83
N ALA A 215 -18.31 20.55 -16.85
CA ALA A 215 -19.18 21.56 -17.46
C ALA A 215 -20.33 20.93 -18.26
N ASP A 216 -20.08 19.84 -18.96
CA ASP A 216 -21.10 19.09 -19.71
C ASP A 216 -22.12 18.45 -18.76
N GLU A 217 -21.69 17.84 -17.66
CA GLU A 217 -22.57 17.29 -16.61
C GLU A 217 -23.47 18.38 -16.01
N LEU A 218 -22.90 19.55 -15.69
CA LEU A 218 -23.67 20.69 -15.19
C LEU A 218 -24.68 21.20 -16.24
N ALA A 219 -24.29 21.21 -17.50
CA ALA A 219 -25.20 21.64 -18.58
C ALA A 219 -26.34 20.64 -18.78
N GLU A 220 -26.05 19.33 -18.75
CA GLU A 220 -27.05 18.26 -18.85
C GLU A 220 -28.04 18.28 -17.67
N ALA A 221 -27.53 18.45 -16.44
CA ALA A 221 -28.35 18.53 -15.23
C ALA A 221 -29.29 19.74 -15.20
N ASN A 222 -28.97 20.83 -15.91
CA ASN A 222 -29.74 22.06 -15.97
C ASN A 222 -30.42 22.28 -17.33
N CYS A 223 -30.36 21.36 -18.28
CA CYS A 223 -31.16 21.42 -19.48
C CYS A 223 -32.62 21.08 -19.16
N ASP A 224 -33.51 22.05 -19.34
CA ASP A 224 -34.95 21.82 -19.34
C ASP A 224 -35.37 20.92 -20.52
N ARG A 225 -35.23 19.59 -20.36
CA ARG A 225 -35.92 18.66 -21.25
C ARG A 225 -37.42 18.72 -20.88
N PRO A 226 -38.34 18.98 -21.85
CA PRO A 226 -39.75 18.84 -21.56
C PRO A 226 -40.00 17.41 -21.12
N ALA A 227 -40.57 17.24 -19.94
CA ALA A 227 -40.98 15.96 -19.41
C ALA A 227 -41.93 15.31 -20.40
N SER A 228 -41.42 14.32 -21.18
CA SER A 228 -42.27 13.32 -21.82
C SER A 228 -42.78 12.42 -20.70
N ASP A 229 -44.08 12.34 -20.57
CA ASP A 229 -44.82 11.56 -19.61
C ASP A 229 -44.18 10.18 -19.32
N SER A 230 -43.58 10.04 -18.16
CA SER A 230 -43.42 8.75 -17.49
C SER A 230 -43.29 8.98 -15.99
N GLU A 231 -44.27 8.42 -15.32
CA GLU A 231 -44.52 8.24 -13.89
C GLU A 231 -43.36 8.40 -12.93
N SER A 232 -43.63 9.12 -11.86
CA SER A 232 -43.00 9.15 -10.54
C SER A 232 -42.03 7.98 -10.25
N ALA A 233 -40.74 8.24 -10.35
CA ALA A 233 -39.72 7.39 -9.75
C ALA A 233 -39.22 8.06 -8.47
N GLN A 234 -39.70 7.55 -7.37
CA GLN A 234 -39.14 7.65 -6.03
C GLN A 234 -37.66 7.30 -6.08
N TYR A 235 -36.81 8.13 -5.48
CA TYR A 235 -35.39 7.84 -5.30
C TYR A 235 -35.23 6.68 -4.32
N ASP A 236 -35.28 5.46 -4.83
CA ASP A 236 -34.75 4.27 -4.18
C ASP A 236 -33.47 3.91 -4.93
N ILE A 237 -32.33 4.01 -4.28
CA ILE A 237 -31.07 3.47 -4.75
C ILE A 237 -31.09 1.97 -4.42
N PRO A 238 -31.34 1.08 -5.38
CA PRO A 238 -31.30 -0.34 -5.08
C PRO A 238 -29.90 -0.87 -5.33
N CYS A 239 -29.28 -1.33 -4.25
CA CYS A 239 -28.30 -2.41 -4.34
C CYS A 239 -29.06 -3.64 -4.88
N ARG A 240 -29.09 -3.87 -6.18
CA ARG A 240 -29.73 -5.05 -6.80
C ARG A 240 -28.74 -5.81 -7.66
N THR A 241 -28.38 -6.97 -7.13
CA THR A 241 -28.07 -8.15 -7.93
C THR A 241 -29.27 -8.48 -8.84
N ALA A 242 -29.06 -8.46 -10.16
CA ALA A 242 -29.92 -9.18 -11.10
C ALA A 242 -29.16 -9.49 -12.39
N PRO A 243 -29.32 -10.72 -12.92
CA PRO A 243 -28.63 -11.16 -14.11
C PRO A 243 -29.30 -10.58 -15.35
N ALA A 244 -28.55 -9.93 -16.20
CA ALA A 244 -28.96 -9.63 -17.56
C ALA A 244 -28.03 -10.34 -18.53
N THR A 245 -28.54 -11.41 -19.10
CA THR A 245 -28.03 -12.00 -20.34
C THR A 245 -28.10 -10.94 -21.45
N LEU A 246 -26.96 -10.43 -21.86
CA LEU A 246 -26.82 -9.66 -23.08
C LEU A 246 -25.78 -10.32 -23.97
N ASN A 247 -26.29 -10.92 -25.06
CA ASN A 247 -25.50 -11.30 -26.23
C ASN A 247 -24.79 -10.04 -26.76
N VAL A 248 -23.50 -9.95 -26.60
CA VAL A 248 -22.67 -8.97 -27.29
C VAL A 248 -21.91 -9.67 -28.39
N SER A 249 -22.37 -9.46 -29.61
CA SER A 249 -21.62 -9.78 -30.82
C SER A 249 -20.31 -8.99 -30.83
N HIS A 250 -19.20 -9.74 -30.93
CA HIS A 250 -17.85 -9.20 -31.11
C HIS A 250 -17.79 -8.33 -32.38
N THR A 251 -17.67 -7.03 -32.17
CA THR A 251 -17.03 -6.14 -33.13
C THR A 251 -15.99 -5.31 -32.39
N SER A 252 -14.75 -5.80 -32.42
CA SER A 252 -13.58 -5.03 -32.06
C SER A 252 -13.43 -3.87 -33.04
N LYS A 253 -14.06 -2.72 -32.74
CA LYS A 253 -13.66 -1.45 -33.33
C LYS A 253 -12.56 -0.86 -32.46
N SER A 254 -11.32 -1.02 -32.93
CA SER A 254 -10.19 -0.20 -32.54
C SER A 254 -10.60 1.28 -32.63
N LEU A 255 -10.83 1.92 -31.49
CA LEU A 255 -10.96 3.39 -31.39
C LEU A 255 -9.56 4.00 -31.57
N ARG A 256 -9.05 3.96 -32.83
CA ARG A 256 -7.97 4.84 -33.26
C ARG A 256 -8.58 6.21 -33.53
N GLY A 257 -8.51 7.10 -32.55
CA GLY A 257 -8.98 8.47 -32.65
C GLY A 257 -8.98 9.16 -31.30
N GLY A 258 -7.88 9.04 -30.54
CA GLY A 258 -7.68 9.79 -29.31
C GLY A 258 -7.48 11.28 -29.63
N ALA A 259 -8.03 12.16 -28.80
CA ALA A 259 -7.70 13.55 -28.79
C ALA A 259 -6.17 13.76 -28.68
N PRO A 260 -5.60 14.85 -29.24
CA PRO A 260 -4.16 15.10 -29.14
C PRO A 260 -3.69 15.06 -27.68
N GLY A 261 -2.74 14.18 -27.36
CA GLY A 261 -2.14 14.02 -26.03
C GLY A 261 -2.42 12.67 -25.34
N MET A 262 -3.46 11.91 -25.67
CA MET A 262 -3.73 10.61 -25.07
C MET A 262 -3.25 9.49 -25.98
N ARG A 263 -2.16 8.81 -25.59
CA ARG A 263 -1.52 7.84 -26.50
C ARG A 263 -2.18 6.46 -26.43
N ASN A 264 -2.51 5.93 -25.23
CA ASN A 264 -3.23 4.66 -25.13
C ASN A 264 -4.06 4.58 -23.85
N SER A 265 -5.20 3.92 -23.94
CA SER A 265 -6.01 3.57 -22.76
C SER A 265 -6.80 2.28 -23.01
N THR A 266 -7.06 1.54 -21.94
CA THR A 266 -7.92 0.36 -21.92
C THR A 266 -9.29 0.70 -21.34
N GLY A 267 -10.27 -0.20 -21.49
CA GLY A 267 -11.57 -0.06 -20.81
C GLY A 267 -11.59 -0.49 -19.34
N ALA A 268 -10.43 -0.85 -18.78
CA ALA A 268 -10.36 -1.39 -17.43
C ALA A 268 -10.72 -0.31 -16.39
N ARG A 269 -11.58 -0.68 -15.43
CA ARG A 269 -11.94 0.14 -14.28
C ARG A 269 -11.96 -0.74 -13.04
N LEU A 270 -11.78 -0.16 -11.87
CA LEU A 270 -11.90 -0.88 -10.62
C LEU A 270 -13.33 -1.39 -10.46
N THR A 271 -13.50 -2.69 -10.25
CA THR A 271 -14.79 -3.25 -9.85
C THR A 271 -15.02 -2.93 -8.37
N PRO A 272 -16.15 -2.29 -7.99
CA PRO A 272 -16.41 -1.91 -6.61
C PRO A 272 -16.31 -3.11 -5.66
N SER A 273 -15.44 -3.00 -4.66
CA SER A 273 -15.25 -3.96 -3.57
C SER A 273 -14.42 -3.31 -2.47
N TRP A 274 -14.71 -3.62 -1.22
CA TRP A 274 -13.85 -3.23 -0.10
C TRP A 274 -12.49 -3.95 -0.08
N ALA A 275 -12.39 -5.12 -0.70
CA ALA A 275 -11.11 -5.77 -1.00
C ALA A 275 -10.52 -5.19 -2.28
N SER A 276 -9.94 -4.01 -2.20
CA SER A 276 -9.51 -3.18 -3.34
C SER A 276 -8.60 -3.92 -4.33
N TYR A 277 -7.69 -4.80 -3.84
CA TYR A 277 -6.86 -5.62 -4.73
C TYR A 277 -7.71 -6.54 -5.63
N VAL A 278 -8.69 -7.24 -5.05
CA VAL A 278 -9.55 -8.15 -5.84
C VAL A 278 -10.40 -7.36 -6.83
N GLY A 279 -10.93 -6.21 -6.39
CA GLY A 279 -11.66 -5.30 -7.26
C GLY A 279 -10.84 -4.79 -8.46
N ALA A 280 -9.58 -4.41 -8.20
CA ALA A 280 -8.66 -3.96 -9.24
C ALA A 280 -8.28 -5.11 -10.20
N ALA A 281 -7.92 -6.28 -9.65
CA ALA A 281 -7.58 -7.47 -10.44
C ALA A 281 -8.75 -7.92 -11.32
N HIS A 282 -9.96 -8.00 -10.74
CA HIS A 282 -11.16 -8.35 -11.50
C HIS A 282 -11.43 -7.35 -12.65
N GLY A 283 -11.36 -6.05 -12.37
CA GLY A 283 -11.59 -5.02 -13.38
C GLY A 283 -10.61 -5.08 -14.53
N VAL A 284 -9.31 -5.27 -14.24
CA VAL A 284 -8.26 -5.42 -15.24
C VAL A 284 -8.45 -6.67 -16.10
N LEU A 285 -8.62 -7.83 -15.45
CA LEU A 285 -8.67 -9.12 -16.14
C LEU A 285 -9.95 -9.28 -16.96
N LYS A 286 -11.08 -8.82 -16.43
CA LYS A 286 -12.38 -8.87 -17.13
C LYS A 286 -12.37 -7.95 -18.36
N ALA A 287 -11.87 -6.74 -18.23
CA ALA A 287 -11.79 -5.82 -19.37
C ALA A 287 -10.85 -6.35 -20.48
N ALA A 288 -9.80 -7.07 -20.11
CA ALA A 288 -8.89 -7.72 -21.06
C ALA A 288 -9.43 -9.04 -21.63
N GLY A 289 -10.59 -9.53 -21.16
CA GLY A 289 -11.14 -10.82 -21.58
C GLY A 289 -10.30 -12.02 -21.13
N MET A 290 -9.48 -11.86 -20.09
CA MET A 290 -8.62 -12.92 -19.55
C MET A 290 -9.36 -13.86 -18.60
N ILE A 291 -10.46 -13.41 -18.01
CA ILE A 291 -11.30 -14.21 -17.11
C ILE A 291 -12.78 -13.99 -17.42
N ASP A 292 -13.57 -15.00 -17.07
CA ASP A 292 -15.04 -14.92 -16.99
C ASP A 292 -15.48 -15.43 -15.60
N LEU A 293 -15.01 -14.74 -14.55
CA LEU A 293 -15.28 -15.07 -13.17
C LEU A 293 -16.16 -13.98 -12.54
N SER A 294 -17.10 -14.39 -11.69
CA SER A 294 -17.83 -13.48 -10.83
C SER A 294 -16.93 -12.93 -9.71
N MET A 295 -17.37 -11.86 -9.03
CA MET A 295 -16.61 -11.33 -7.89
C MET A 295 -16.51 -12.37 -6.76
N GLY A 296 -17.55 -13.15 -6.49
CA GLY A 296 -17.51 -14.25 -5.53
C GLY A 296 -16.45 -15.29 -5.89
N GLN A 297 -16.38 -15.69 -7.17
CA GLN A 297 -15.32 -16.60 -7.65
C GLN A 297 -13.93 -15.98 -7.54
N MET A 298 -13.77 -14.70 -7.87
CA MET A 298 -12.50 -13.99 -7.68
C MET A 298 -12.06 -13.99 -6.23
N MET A 299 -12.95 -13.63 -5.29
CA MET A 299 -12.65 -13.62 -3.85
C MET A 299 -12.23 -14.98 -3.32
N GLY A 300 -12.97 -16.03 -3.72
CA GLY A 300 -12.71 -17.39 -3.24
C GLY A 300 -11.49 -18.01 -3.89
N MET A 301 -11.44 -18.07 -5.24
CA MET A 301 -10.38 -18.78 -5.97
C MET A 301 -9.01 -18.14 -5.80
N THR A 302 -8.91 -16.81 -5.75
CA THR A 302 -7.64 -16.12 -5.44
C THR A 302 -7.18 -16.39 -4.01
N GLY A 303 -8.09 -16.76 -3.12
CA GLY A 303 -7.83 -16.92 -1.70
C GLY A 303 -7.81 -15.61 -0.90
N ILE A 304 -7.78 -14.46 -1.58
CA ILE A 304 -7.65 -13.14 -0.90
C ILE A 304 -8.85 -12.85 0.01
N GLY A 305 -10.06 -13.29 -0.36
CA GLY A 305 -11.24 -13.17 0.49
C GLY A 305 -11.20 -13.99 1.78
N PHE A 306 -10.22 -14.89 1.92
CA PHE A 306 -10.02 -15.71 3.11
C PHE A 306 -8.98 -15.17 4.08
N HIS A 307 -8.26 -14.10 3.72
CA HIS A 307 -7.44 -13.39 4.69
C HIS A 307 -8.33 -12.79 5.78
N PHE A 308 -8.01 -13.11 7.01
CA PHE A 308 -8.68 -12.56 8.17
C PHE A 308 -7.65 -12.26 9.25
N ILE A 309 -7.19 -11.01 9.30
CA ILE A 309 -6.11 -10.54 10.14
C ILE A 309 -6.59 -9.31 10.91
N VAL A 310 -6.39 -9.28 12.22
CA VAL A 310 -6.80 -8.17 13.07
C VAL A 310 -5.66 -7.78 14.00
N HIS A 311 -5.35 -6.49 14.02
CA HIS A 311 -4.45 -5.89 14.99
C HIS A 311 -5.14 -5.76 16.35
N GLU A 312 -4.40 -5.88 17.47
CA GLU A 312 -4.92 -5.79 18.84
C GLU A 312 -5.71 -4.51 19.12
N GLU A 313 -5.46 -3.43 18.37
CA GLU A 313 -6.17 -2.16 18.44
C GLU A 313 -7.00 -1.86 17.17
N CYS A 314 -7.35 -2.87 16.39
CA CYS A 314 -8.11 -2.72 15.14
C CYS A 314 -7.49 -1.69 14.17
N CYS A 315 -6.16 -1.74 13.94
CA CYS A 315 -5.49 -0.88 12.97
C CYS A 315 -6.04 -1.13 11.55
N PRO A 316 -6.28 -0.10 10.73
CA PRO A 316 -6.78 -0.27 9.36
C PRO A 316 -5.84 -1.07 8.46
N SER A 317 -4.54 -1.09 8.74
CA SER A 317 -3.57 -1.93 8.01
C SER A 317 -3.80 -3.44 8.16
N SER A 318 -4.65 -3.89 9.08
CA SER A 318 -4.99 -5.31 9.29
C SER A 318 -5.30 -6.06 8.00
N VAL A 319 -5.99 -5.43 7.07
CA VAL A 319 -6.46 -6.06 5.82
C VAL A 319 -5.38 -6.19 4.75
N THR A 320 -4.22 -5.55 4.93
CA THR A 320 -3.12 -5.56 3.97
C THR A 320 -1.83 -6.17 4.51
N VAL A 321 -1.87 -6.69 5.78
CA VAL A 321 -0.70 -7.24 6.49
C VAL A 321 -0.46 -8.70 6.09
N TYR A 322 0.01 -8.91 4.84
CA TYR A 322 0.45 -10.20 4.31
C TYR A 322 1.51 -10.00 3.21
N ASP A 323 2.16 -11.04 2.74
CA ASP A 323 3.19 -10.96 1.69
C ASP A 323 2.57 -10.74 0.31
N TRP A 324 2.50 -9.48 -0.13
CA TRP A 324 1.92 -9.13 -1.43
C TRP A 324 2.64 -9.79 -2.62
N MET A 325 3.96 -9.90 -2.57
CA MET A 325 4.72 -10.49 -3.69
C MET A 325 4.35 -11.95 -3.90
N SER A 326 4.33 -12.73 -2.83
CA SER A 326 4.00 -14.15 -2.89
C SER A 326 2.50 -14.39 -3.06
N GLU A 327 1.68 -13.75 -2.24
CA GLU A 327 0.24 -14.01 -2.17
C GLU A 327 -0.50 -13.54 -3.43
N HIS A 328 -0.18 -12.34 -3.95
CA HIS A 328 -0.81 -11.85 -5.17
C HIS A 328 -0.35 -12.63 -6.41
N GLN A 329 0.90 -13.12 -6.43
CA GLN A 329 1.36 -14.00 -7.50
C GLN A 329 0.62 -15.34 -7.48
N GLN A 330 0.48 -15.95 -6.30
CA GLN A 330 -0.27 -17.19 -6.13
C GLN A 330 -1.76 -17.01 -6.43
N ALA A 331 -2.35 -15.87 -6.02
CA ALA A 331 -3.73 -15.51 -6.32
C ALA A 331 -4.01 -15.52 -7.83
N MET A 332 -3.15 -14.88 -8.62
CA MET A 332 -3.26 -14.89 -10.08
C MET A 332 -3.04 -16.29 -10.67
N ALA A 333 -2.05 -17.03 -10.15
CA ALA A 333 -1.75 -18.39 -10.62
C ALA A 333 -2.94 -19.36 -10.41
N ARG A 334 -3.66 -19.25 -9.28
CA ARG A 334 -4.85 -20.08 -8.99
C ARG A 334 -5.98 -19.89 -10.00
N ILE A 335 -6.09 -18.71 -10.60
CA ILE A 335 -7.10 -18.40 -11.62
C ILE A 335 -6.55 -18.49 -13.05
N GLY A 336 -5.40 -19.16 -13.23
CA GLY A 336 -4.80 -19.39 -14.55
C GLY A 336 -4.23 -18.13 -15.21
N VAL A 337 -3.85 -17.11 -14.44
CA VAL A 337 -3.26 -15.88 -14.97
C VAL A 337 -1.78 -15.80 -14.58
N PHE A 338 -0.92 -15.77 -15.59
CA PHE A 338 0.47 -15.39 -15.40
C PHE A 338 0.58 -13.86 -15.33
N ALA A 339 1.02 -13.36 -14.18
CA ALA A 339 1.16 -11.94 -13.93
C ALA A 339 2.52 -11.65 -13.28
N GLU A 340 3.09 -10.50 -13.59
CA GLU A 340 4.40 -10.06 -13.11
C GLU A 340 4.23 -9.00 -12.03
N PRO A 341 4.54 -9.32 -10.77
CA PRO A 341 4.56 -8.33 -9.69
C PRO A 341 5.88 -7.55 -9.70
N ASN A 342 5.81 -6.28 -9.34
CA ASN A 342 6.95 -5.39 -9.16
C ASN A 342 6.76 -4.59 -7.87
N MET A 343 7.78 -4.57 -7.01
CA MET A 343 7.71 -3.88 -5.72
C MET A 343 9.03 -3.19 -5.39
N ALA A 344 8.96 -2.00 -4.81
CA ALA A 344 10.11 -1.27 -4.28
C ALA A 344 9.69 -0.34 -3.14
N GLU A 345 10.65 -0.03 -2.27
CA GLU A 345 10.43 0.88 -1.15
C GLU A 345 11.03 2.25 -1.45
N PRO A 346 10.26 3.35 -1.31
CA PRO A 346 10.78 4.70 -1.41
C PRO A 346 11.93 4.94 -0.42
N GLY A 347 12.92 5.70 -0.86
CA GLY A 347 14.12 5.99 -0.05
C GLY A 347 15.24 4.98 -0.22
N THR A 348 15.02 3.83 -0.90
CA THR A 348 16.12 2.92 -1.27
C THR A 348 16.89 3.45 -2.49
N PRO A 349 18.19 3.15 -2.61
CA PRO A 349 19.01 3.65 -3.74
C PRO A 349 18.49 3.23 -5.12
N THR A 350 17.78 2.11 -5.21
CA THR A 350 17.24 1.56 -6.47
C THR A 350 15.82 2.03 -6.77
N TYR A 351 15.16 2.75 -5.87
CA TYR A 351 13.75 3.12 -6.00
C TYR A 351 13.43 3.84 -7.32
N ASP A 352 14.22 4.85 -7.70
CA ASP A 352 13.98 5.59 -8.94
C ASP A 352 14.14 4.73 -10.20
N ALA A 353 15.03 3.74 -10.17
CA ALA A 353 15.18 2.78 -11.25
C ALA A 353 13.96 1.83 -11.31
N ALA A 354 13.53 1.31 -10.16
CA ALA A 354 12.35 0.46 -10.04
C ALA A 354 11.09 1.20 -10.49
N ARG A 355 10.90 2.47 -10.08
CA ARG A 355 9.78 3.32 -10.49
C ARG A 355 9.73 3.49 -12.01
N ARG A 356 10.86 3.85 -12.65
CA ARG A 356 10.92 3.97 -14.12
C ARG A 356 10.61 2.63 -14.81
N HIS A 357 11.13 1.52 -14.28
CA HIS A 357 10.85 0.20 -14.79
C HIS A 357 9.37 -0.14 -14.67
N THR A 358 8.75 0.11 -13.51
CA THR A 358 7.33 -0.13 -13.27
C THR A 358 6.45 0.67 -14.25
N ILE A 359 6.74 1.96 -14.44
CA ILE A 359 6.01 2.79 -15.41
C ILE A 359 6.15 2.21 -16.82
N HIS A 360 7.34 1.78 -17.21
CA HIS A 360 7.56 1.14 -18.51
C HIS A 360 6.72 -0.15 -18.66
N ARG A 361 6.68 -1.02 -17.64
CA ARG A 361 5.87 -2.25 -17.65
C ARG A 361 4.37 -1.97 -17.70
N ILE A 362 3.89 -0.95 -16.97
CA ILE A 362 2.48 -0.52 -17.04
C ILE A 362 2.14 -0.06 -18.47
N ARG A 363 2.98 0.76 -19.09
CA ARG A 363 2.76 1.24 -20.46
C ARG A 363 2.74 0.09 -21.46
N GLU A 364 3.71 -0.82 -21.39
CA GLU A 364 3.73 -2.01 -22.25
C GLU A 364 2.46 -2.86 -22.08
N SER A 365 1.95 -3.00 -20.85
CA SER A 365 0.72 -3.71 -20.59
C SER A 365 -0.49 -3.01 -21.22
N ILE A 366 -0.60 -1.69 -21.05
CA ILE A 366 -1.65 -0.86 -21.66
C ILE A 366 -1.59 -0.92 -23.18
N ASP A 367 -0.38 -0.88 -23.77
CA ASP A 367 -0.18 -0.99 -25.22
C ASP A 367 -0.65 -2.35 -25.78
N ARG A 368 -0.62 -3.41 -24.97
CA ARG A 368 -1.22 -4.71 -25.28
C ARG A 368 -2.74 -4.76 -25.07
N GLY A 369 -3.35 -3.68 -24.56
CA GLY A 369 -4.78 -3.62 -24.24
C GLY A 369 -5.13 -4.12 -22.83
N VAL A 370 -4.14 -4.32 -21.96
CA VAL A 370 -4.32 -4.84 -20.60
C VAL A 370 -3.94 -3.76 -19.59
N GLY A 371 -4.85 -3.44 -18.65
CA GLY A 371 -4.53 -2.55 -17.54
C GLY A 371 -3.54 -3.20 -16.56
N ALA A 372 -3.17 -2.47 -15.52
CA ALA A 372 -2.34 -2.97 -14.43
C ALA A 372 -2.97 -2.71 -13.07
N VAL A 373 -2.75 -3.62 -12.12
CA VAL A 373 -3.09 -3.39 -10.70
C VAL A 373 -1.98 -2.54 -10.08
N LEU A 374 -2.34 -1.47 -9.41
CA LEU A 374 -1.40 -0.52 -8.82
C LEU A 374 -1.81 -0.19 -7.38
N TRP A 375 -0.86 -0.15 -6.46
CA TRP A 375 -1.05 0.35 -5.10
C TRP A 375 -0.87 1.86 -5.03
N GLY A 376 -1.56 2.49 -4.09
CA GLY A 376 -1.44 3.93 -3.83
C GLY A 376 -2.31 4.77 -4.74
N VAL A 377 -3.40 4.21 -5.24
CA VAL A 377 -4.42 4.95 -5.99
C VAL A 377 -5.40 5.58 -5.00
N ASP A 378 -5.72 6.85 -5.20
CA ASP A 378 -6.59 7.67 -4.33
C ASP A 378 -6.09 7.72 -2.86
N THR A 379 -6.75 6.98 -1.97
CA THR A 379 -6.54 7.00 -0.52
C THR A 379 -5.53 5.97 0.00
N GLY A 380 -4.62 5.49 -0.83
CA GLY A 380 -3.65 4.47 -0.44
C GLY A 380 -4.25 3.06 -0.47
N GLU A 381 -5.04 2.78 -1.50
CA GLU A 381 -5.66 1.50 -1.80
C GLU A 381 -5.15 0.96 -3.15
N PHE A 382 -5.49 -0.30 -3.45
CA PHE A 382 -5.28 -0.83 -4.79
C PHE A 382 -6.27 -0.24 -5.78
N GLY A 383 -5.78 0.05 -6.98
CA GLY A 383 -6.59 0.50 -8.08
C GLY A 383 -6.05 0.00 -9.41
N VAL A 384 -6.60 0.53 -10.48
CA VAL A 384 -6.29 0.15 -11.87
C VAL A 384 -5.58 1.28 -12.56
N ALA A 385 -4.40 1.02 -13.11
CA ALA A 385 -3.81 1.87 -14.14
C ALA A 385 -4.33 1.40 -15.50
N TYR A 386 -5.18 2.22 -16.12
CA TYR A 386 -5.86 1.86 -17.36
C TYR A 386 -5.37 2.62 -18.59
N GLY A 387 -4.56 3.66 -18.39
CA GLY A 387 -4.03 4.49 -19.46
C GLY A 387 -2.83 5.31 -19.03
N TYR A 388 -2.23 6.01 -19.98
CA TYR A 388 -1.14 6.92 -19.71
C TYR A 388 -1.10 8.08 -20.71
N ASP A 389 -0.47 9.17 -20.29
CA ASP A 389 -0.18 10.35 -21.14
C ASP A 389 1.28 10.74 -20.92
N ASP A 390 2.13 10.56 -21.94
CA ASP A 390 3.55 10.86 -21.86
C ASP A 390 3.85 12.36 -21.92
N ASP A 391 2.97 13.14 -22.54
CA ASP A 391 3.15 14.59 -22.65
C ASP A 391 2.90 15.26 -21.29
N ASP A 392 1.84 14.82 -20.58
CA ASP A 392 1.54 15.24 -19.21
C ASP A 392 2.30 14.43 -18.15
N ARG A 393 3.00 13.34 -18.53
CA ARG A 393 3.74 12.42 -17.64
C ARG A 393 2.86 11.84 -16.52
N VAL A 394 1.71 11.29 -16.87
CA VAL A 394 0.74 10.72 -15.93
C VAL A 394 0.31 9.31 -16.28
N LEU A 395 -0.06 8.53 -15.25
CA LEU A 395 -0.90 7.35 -15.36
C LEU A 395 -2.35 7.75 -15.15
N LEU A 396 -3.24 7.28 -16.02
CA LEU A 396 -4.68 7.38 -15.86
C LEU A 396 -5.15 6.20 -15.01
N VAL A 397 -5.84 6.48 -13.92
CA VAL A 397 -6.15 5.49 -12.89
C VAL A 397 -7.63 5.48 -12.51
N SER A 398 -8.08 4.34 -12.00
CA SER A 398 -9.39 4.11 -11.42
C SER A 398 -9.21 3.49 -10.04
N GLY A 399 -9.70 4.14 -9.01
CA GLY A 399 -9.55 3.74 -7.63
C GLY A 399 -10.85 3.69 -6.86
N VAL A 400 -10.76 3.50 -5.55
CA VAL A 400 -11.91 3.32 -4.67
C VAL A 400 -12.78 4.58 -4.56
N ALA A 401 -12.19 5.77 -4.65
CA ALA A 401 -12.93 7.03 -4.59
C ALA A 401 -13.79 7.27 -5.83
N SER A 402 -13.42 6.71 -6.97
CA SER A 402 -14.17 6.81 -8.23
C SER A 402 -15.03 5.58 -8.51
N ALA A 403 -14.93 4.54 -7.68
CA ALA A 403 -15.70 3.31 -7.86
C ALA A 403 -17.20 3.60 -7.74
N GLY A 404 -17.96 3.24 -8.79
CA GLY A 404 -19.39 3.52 -8.86
C GLY A 404 -19.76 4.89 -9.41
N SER A 405 -18.79 5.78 -9.69
CA SER A 405 -19.05 6.99 -10.47
C SER A 405 -19.29 6.65 -11.95
N GLU A 406 -19.91 7.55 -12.70
CA GLU A 406 -20.27 7.31 -14.10
C GLU A 406 -19.04 7.01 -14.97
N THR A 407 -17.92 7.70 -14.75
CA THR A 407 -16.69 7.50 -15.51
C THR A 407 -15.78 6.44 -14.91
N GLY A 408 -15.84 6.22 -13.59
CA GLY A 408 -14.92 5.37 -12.85
C GLY A 408 -13.47 5.88 -12.86
N GLU A 409 -13.26 7.18 -13.08
CA GLU A 409 -11.92 7.79 -13.24
C GLU A 409 -11.52 8.55 -11.99
N SER A 410 -10.34 8.23 -11.46
CA SER A 410 -9.68 8.96 -10.38
C SER A 410 -8.73 10.03 -10.89
N ASP A 411 -8.18 10.84 -10.00
CA ASP A 411 -7.12 11.77 -10.33
C ASP A 411 -5.90 11.02 -10.89
N PRO A 412 -5.32 11.47 -12.00
CA PRO A 412 -4.19 10.79 -12.60
C PRO A 412 -2.97 10.87 -11.68
N ILE A 413 -2.13 9.83 -11.71
CA ILE A 413 -0.89 9.81 -10.91
C ILE A 413 0.27 10.30 -11.77
N LEU A 414 0.95 11.37 -11.32
CA LEU A 414 2.20 11.81 -11.95
C LEU A 414 3.23 10.67 -11.93
N TYR A 415 4.01 10.51 -13.01
CA TYR A 415 5.06 9.48 -13.06
C TYR A 415 6.02 9.56 -11.88
N ASP A 416 6.30 10.77 -11.42
CA ASP A 416 7.19 11.00 -10.29
C ASP A 416 6.56 10.66 -8.94
N ASN A 417 5.24 10.51 -8.88
CA ASN A 417 4.49 10.11 -7.69
C ASN A 417 4.16 8.61 -7.63
N VAL A 418 4.48 7.83 -8.66
CA VAL A 418 4.18 6.38 -8.65
C VAL A 418 4.93 5.70 -7.51
N GLY A 419 4.19 5.03 -6.61
CA GLY A 419 4.69 4.43 -5.37
C GLY A 419 4.83 5.39 -4.19
N LEU A 420 4.49 6.67 -4.39
CA LEU A 420 4.35 7.66 -3.33
C LEU A 420 2.86 7.89 -3.07
N THR A 421 2.48 8.08 -1.83
CA THR A 421 1.10 8.35 -1.46
C THR A 421 1.06 9.47 -0.43
N PHE A 422 0.02 10.31 -0.49
CA PHE A 422 -0.25 11.31 0.55
C PHE A 422 -0.86 10.68 1.81
N GLN A 423 -1.39 9.46 1.70
CA GLN A 423 -2.03 8.72 2.78
C GLN A 423 -1.62 7.25 2.69
N GLY A 424 -1.37 6.61 3.83
CA GLY A 424 -0.99 5.20 3.90
C GLY A 424 0.52 4.95 3.73
N ALA A 425 0.88 3.69 3.49
CA ALA A 425 2.26 3.27 3.33
C ALA A 425 2.80 3.61 1.93
N PRO A 426 3.88 4.39 1.83
CA PRO A 426 4.51 4.69 0.55
C PRO A 426 5.27 3.47 0.05
N ILE A 427 4.62 2.64 -0.74
CA ILE A 427 5.17 1.41 -1.33
C ILE A 427 4.89 1.46 -2.83
N LEU A 428 5.91 1.24 -3.63
CA LEU A 428 5.72 0.93 -5.03
C LEU A 428 5.30 -0.53 -5.15
N PHE A 429 4.07 -0.80 -5.52
CA PHE A 429 3.62 -2.12 -5.91
C PHE A 429 2.77 -2.02 -7.17
N CYS A 430 3.08 -2.86 -8.14
CA CYS A 430 2.32 -3.00 -9.38
C CYS A 430 2.29 -4.47 -9.79
N GLN A 431 1.18 -4.92 -10.36
CA GLN A 431 1.08 -6.24 -10.97
C GLN A 431 0.50 -6.12 -12.37
N THR A 432 1.27 -6.59 -13.36
CA THR A 432 0.89 -6.56 -14.77
C THR A 432 0.53 -7.97 -15.25
N PRO A 433 -0.73 -8.24 -15.62
CA PRO A 433 -1.10 -9.51 -16.24
C PRO A 433 -0.44 -9.65 -17.61
N ILE A 434 0.07 -10.85 -17.90
CA ILE A 434 0.79 -11.18 -19.13
C ILE A 434 -0.04 -12.08 -20.02
N GLU A 435 -0.51 -13.21 -19.47
CA GLU A 435 -1.17 -14.27 -20.23
C GLU A 435 -2.17 -15.02 -19.35
N ALA A 436 -3.31 -15.39 -19.93
CA ALA A 436 -4.24 -16.33 -19.32
C ALA A 436 -4.02 -17.72 -19.93
N VAL A 437 -3.86 -18.72 -19.07
CA VAL A 437 -3.61 -20.10 -19.46
C VAL A 437 -4.76 -21.00 -19.01
N PRO A 438 -5.07 -22.08 -19.74
CA PRO A 438 -6.01 -23.09 -19.28
C PRO A 438 -5.55 -23.69 -17.95
N PHE A 439 -6.45 -23.89 -17.01
CA PHE A 439 -6.18 -24.48 -15.71
C PHE A 439 -7.29 -25.44 -15.29
N ASP A 440 -6.96 -26.35 -14.38
CA ASP A 440 -7.93 -27.27 -13.78
C ASP A 440 -8.73 -26.56 -12.68
N LEU A 441 -10.00 -26.33 -12.97
CA LEU A 441 -10.90 -25.60 -12.05
C LEU A 441 -11.10 -26.35 -10.72
N ASP A 442 -11.19 -27.69 -10.75
CA ASP A 442 -11.36 -28.50 -9.53
C ASP A 442 -10.09 -28.42 -8.66
N GLN A 443 -8.92 -28.53 -9.27
CA GLN A 443 -7.65 -28.37 -8.57
C GLN A 443 -7.50 -26.95 -7.98
N ALA A 444 -7.83 -25.91 -8.73
CA ALA A 444 -7.78 -24.52 -8.27
C ALA A 444 -8.71 -24.30 -7.05
N ASN A 445 -9.92 -24.83 -7.12
CA ASN A 445 -10.88 -24.76 -6.00
C ASN A 445 -10.39 -25.52 -4.77
N ARG A 446 -9.75 -26.69 -4.93
CA ARG A 446 -9.15 -27.44 -3.81
C ARG A 446 -8.01 -26.65 -3.17
N GLN A 447 -7.15 -26.02 -3.98
CA GLN A 447 -6.05 -25.16 -3.48
C GLN A 447 -6.60 -23.95 -2.73
N ALA A 448 -7.64 -23.30 -3.22
CA ALA A 448 -8.28 -22.17 -2.57
C ALA A 448 -8.91 -22.54 -1.21
N LEU A 449 -9.61 -23.68 -1.15
CA LEU A 449 -10.19 -24.16 0.12
C LEU A 449 -9.13 -24.67 1.10
N ALA A 450 -8.03 -25.28 0.62
CA ALA A 450 -6.91 -25.65 1.46
C ALA A 450 -6.23 -24.41 2.04
N PHE A 451 -6.03 -23.37 1.23
CA PHE A 451 -5.53 -22.07 1.68
C PHE A 451 -6.46 -21.43 2.72
N TYR A 452 -7.79 -21.47 2.52
CA TYR A 452 -8.74 -21.03 3.55
C TYR A 452 -8.52 -21.74 4.89
N ALA A 453 -8.39 -23.07 4.87
CA ALA A 453 -8.17 -23.84 6.09
C ALA A 453 -6.84 -23.47 6.76
N GLU A 454 -5.77 -23.30 5.99
CA GLU A 454 -4.47 -22.84 6.49
C GLU A 454 -4.56 -21.45 7.13
N GLN A 455 -5.21 -20.49 6.48
CA GLN A 455 -5.36 -19.13 7.03
C GLN A 455 -6.14 -19.11 8.32
N MET A 456 -7.22 -19.89 8.44
CA MET A 456 -8.04 -19.95 9.64
C MET A 456 -7.35 -20.65 10.82
N GLU A 457 -6.49 -21.62 10.57
CA GLU A 457 -5.73 -22.37 11.59
C GLU A 457 -4.38 -21.73 11.92
N LYS A 458 -4.01 -20.64 11.26
CA LYS A 458 -2.71 -19.98 11.43
C LYS A 458 -2.55 -19.49 12.88
N THR A 459 -1.56 -20.04 13.58
CA THR A 459 -1.23 -19.67 14.96
C THR A 459 -0.06 -18.71 15.06
N ALA A 460 0.75 -18.62 14.01
CA ALA A 460 1.86 -17.68 13.94
C ALA A 460 1.33 -16.25 13.72
N HIS A 461 1.89 -15.30 14.48
CA HIS A 461 1.63 -13.89 14.24
C HIS A 461 2.21 -13.48 12.89
N VAL A 462 1.41 -12.82 12.07
CA VAL A 462 1.86 -12.27 10.78
C VAL A 462 2.88 -11.14 11.03
N ALA A 463 2.62 -10.31 12.04
CA ALA A 463 3.53 -9.31 12.59
C ALA A 463 3.22 -9.15 14.10
N PRO A 464 4.08 -8.50 14.89
CA PRO A 464 3.77 -8.18 16.27
C PRO A 464 2.42 -7.47 16.38
N ALA A 465 1.56 -7.91 17.30
CA ALA A 465 0.19 -7.41 17.53
C ALA A 465 -0.84 -7.71 16.43
N TYR A 466 -0.51 -8.47 15.37
CA TYR A 466 -1.46 -8.91 14.34
C TYR A 466 -1.75 -10.40 14.48
N HIS A 467 -3.02 -10.75 14.53
CA HIS A 467 -3.52 -12.10 14.70
C HIS A 467 -4.29 -12.54 13.46
N SER A 468 -4.11 -13.80 13.06
CA SER A 468 -4.73 -14.35 11.85
C SER A 468 -5.80 -15.38 12.17
N GLY A 469 -6.74 -15.57 11.27
CA GLY A 469 -7.74 -16.62 11.31
C GLY A 469 -8.61 -16.56 12.57
N LEU A 470 -8.78 -17.68 13.25
CA LEU A 470 -9.62 -17.73 14.45
C LEU A 470 -9.07 -16.89 15.61
N LEU A 471 -7.74 -16.70 15.70
CA LEU A 471 -7.14 -15.83 16.70
C LEU A 471 -7.41 -14.34 16.45
N ALA A 472 -7.67 -13.95 15.21
CA ALA A 472 -8.06 -12.58 14.87
C ALA A 472 -9.40 -12.19 15.51
N TYR A 473 -10.36 -13.13 15.61
CA TYR A 473 -11.61 -12.89 16.35
C TYR A 473 -11.34 -12.65 17.84
N ASP A 474 -10.44 -13.43 18.43
CA ASP A 474 -10.10 -13.30 19.86
C ASP A 474 -9.46 -11.93 20.13
N ALA A 475 -8.55 -11.46 19.25
CA ALA A 475 -7.96 -10.13 19.33
C ALA A 475 -9.01 -9.02 19.19
N TRP A 476 -9.92 -9.15 18.22
CA TRP A 476 -10.99 -8.17 18.00
C TRP A 476 -11.94 -8.10 19.20
N ILE A 477 -12.37 -9.25 19.71
CA ILE A 477 -13.20 -9.33 20.93
C ILE A 477 -12.51 -8.67 22.12
N GLN A 478 -11.19 -8.88 22.27
CA GLN A 478 -10.42 -8.27 23.34
C GLN A 478 -10.31 -6.76 23.20
N ALA A 479 -10.12 -6.23 21.98
CA ALA A 479 -10.15 -4.80 21.70
C ALA A 479 -11.49 -4.18 22.12
N MET A 480 -12.60 -4.82 21.78
CA MET A 480 -13.95 -4.36 22.18
C MET A 480 -14.15 -4.36 23.70
N LYS A 481 -13.69 -5.40 24.39
CA LYS A 481 -13.82 -5.52 25.86
C LYS A 481 -12.97 -4.49 26.61
N THR A 482 -11.80 -4.15 26.08
CA THR A 482 -10.89 -3.20 26.72
C THR A 482 -11.14 -1.75 26.33
N GLY A 483 -11.90 -1.52 25.26
CA GLY A 483 -12.12 -0.19 24.68
C GLY A 483 -10.86 0.40 24.02
N LYS A 484 -9.84 -0.43 23.77
CA LYS A 484 -8.60 -0.02 23.11
C LYS A 484 -8.68 -0.38 21.62
N PHE A 485 -9.13 0.54 20.80
CA PHE A 485 -9.23 0.35 19.35
C PHE A 485 -9.18 1.69 18.61
N ASN A 486 -8.73 1.63 17.37
CA ASN A 486 -8.83 2.74 16.42
C ASN A 486 -10.25 2.77 15.82
N PRO A 487 -11.05 3.82 16.02
CA PRO A 487 -12.44 3.86 15.53
C PRO A 487 -12.55 3.77 14.00
N PHE A 488 -11.68 4.47 13.27
CA PHE A 488 -11.61 4.38 11.81
C PHE A 488 -11.23 2.98 11.35
N GLY A 489 -10.17 2.42 11.95
CA GLY A 489 -9.71 1.07 11.62
C GLY A 489 -10.76 0.01 11.91
N LEU A 490 -11.46 0.10 13.05
CA LEU A 490 -12.55 -0.81 13.41
C LEU A 490 -13.65 -0.83 12.34
N ARG A 491 -14.11 0.34 11.89
CA ARG A 491 -15.13 0.45 10.84
C ARG A 491 -14.61 -0.06 9.50
N TYR A 492 -13.38 0.28 9.16
CA TYR A 492 -12.75 -0.12 7.91
C TYR A 492 -12.59 -1.65 7.82
N ILE A 493 -12.02 -2.30 8.84
CA ILE A 493 -11.88 -3.76 8.85
C ILE A 493 -13.24 -4.47 8.85
N ALA A 494 -14.25 -3.91 9.54
CA ALA A 494 -15.60 -4.46 9.53
C ALA A 494 -16.20 -4.45 8.11
N ALA A 495 -16.05 -3.34 7.37
CA ALA A 495 -16.53 -3.23 6.00
C ALA A 495 -15.81 -4.19 5.04
N VAL A 496 -14.46 -4.25 5.11
CA VAL A 496 -13.66 -5.14 4.26
C VAL A 496 -14.02 -6.59 4.50
N TYR A 497 -14.13 -7.01 5.77
CA TYR A 497 -14.44 -8.40 6.08
C TYR A 497 -15.91 -8.76 5.82
N ALA A 498 -16.83 -7.83 5.98
CA ALA A 498 -18.23 -8.08 5.59
C ALA A 498 -18.35 -8.31 4.08
N ASP A 499 -17.71 -7.49 3.26
CA ASP A 499 -17.64 -7.65 1.81
C ASP A 499 -17.00 -8.99 1.41
N ALA A 500 -15.85 -9.31 2.01
CA ALA A 500 -15.16 -10.58 1.76
C ALA A 500 -16.01 -11.79 2.15
N LYS A 501 -16.70 -11.78 3.31
CA LYS A 501 -17.56 -12.88 3.74
C LYS A 501 -18.81 -13.02 2.87
N ALA A 502 -19.38 -11.93 2.38
CA ALA A 502 -20.48 -11.97 1.44
C ALA A 502 -20.06 -12.66 0.13
N HIS A 503 -19.00 -12.22 -0.49
CA HIS A 503 -18.51 -12.79 -1.75
C HIS A 503 -17.97 -14.21 -1.62
N THR A 504 -17.24 -14.53 -0.54
CA THR A 504 -16.80 -15.91 -0.30
C THR A 504 -17.96 -16.85 0.00
N SER A 505 -19.07 -16.37 0.58
CA SER A 505 -20.30 -17.13 0.71
C SER A 505 -20.90 -17.51 -0.64
N GLU A 506 -20.95 -16.58 -1.61
CA GLU A 506 -21.39 -16.85 -2.99
C GLU A 506 -20.50 -17.90 -3.67
N TYR A 507 -19.18 -17.81 -3.47
CA TYR A 507 -18.23 -18.78 -3.99
C TYR A 507 -18.46 -20.18 -3.43
N ILE A 508 -18.56 -20.32 -2.10
CA ILE A 508 -18.76 -21.61 -1.45
C ILE A 508 -20.13 -22.19 -1.83
N GLU A 509 -21.16 -21.34 -1.99
CA GLU A 509 -22.47 -21.77 -2.51
C GLU A 509 -22.37 -22.30 -3.94
N SER A 510 -21.58 -21.65 -4.81
CA SER A 510 -21.36 -22.16 -6.17
C SER A 510 -20.71 -23.54 -6.16
N LEU A 511 -19.67 -23.74 -5.34
CA LEU A 511 -19.00 -25.03 -5.20
C LEU A 511 -19.90 -26.13 -4.65
N SER A 512 -20.86 -25.79 -3.80
CA SER A 512 -21.78 -26.78 -3.22
C SER A 512 -22.67 -27.45 -4.28
N LYS A 513 -22.86 -26.82 -5.44
CA LYS A 513 -23.61 -27.36 -6.58
C LYS A 513 -22.78 -28.37 -7.36
N ASP A 514 -21.49 -28.13 -7.49
CA ASP A 514 -20.56 -28.93 -8.27
C ASP A 514 -19.96 -30.09 -7.46
N TRP A 515 -19.69 -29.86 -6.17
CA TRP A 515 -19.10 -30.83 -5.23
C TRP A 515 -20.16 -31.61 -4.42
N ASN A 516 -21.21 -32.05 -5.08
CA ASN A 516 -22.38 -32.68 -4.46
C ASN A 516 -22.14 -34.12 -3.92
N THR A 517 -20.90 -34.55 -3.72
CA THR A 517 -20.54 -35.90 -3.28
C THR A 517 -20.67 -36.14 -1.78
N SER A 518 -20.78 -35.08 -0.97
CA SER A 518 -21.05 -35.19 0.47
C SER A 518 -21.84 -33.97 0.94
N GLY A 519 -22.81 -34.14 1.84
CA GLY A 519 -23.56 -33.03 2.44
C GLY A 519 -22.70 -31.97 3.14
N ALA A 520 -21.41 -32.27 3.39
CA ALA A 520 -20.48 -31.37 4.06
C ALA A 520 -20.28 -30.05 3.32
N MET A 521 -20.25 -30.05 1.97
CA MET A 521 -20.09 -28.82 1.20
C MET A 521 -21.35 -27.96 1.19
N GLN A 522 -22.51 -28.59 1.19
CA GLN A 522 -23.80 -27.91 1.34
C GLN A 522 -23.95 -27.29 2.74
N ASP A 523 -23.54 -28.01 3.78
CA ASP A 523 -23.52 -27.50 5.16
C ASP A 523 -22.49 -26.36 5.32
N ALA A 524 -21.35 -26.43 4.64
CA ALA A 524 -20.37 -25.37 4.58
C ALA A 524 -20.92 -24.10 3.90
N ALA A 525 -21.67 -24.25 2.80
CA ALA A 525 -22.33 -23.14 2.14
C ALA A 525 -23.39 -22.47 3.05
N HIS A 526 -24.13 -23.28 3.80
CA HIS A 526 -25.08 -22.75 4.78
C HIS A 526 -24.37 -21.98 5.90
N ALA A 527 -23.25 -22.51 6.42
CA ALA A 527 -22.44 -21.83 7.42
C ALA A 527 -21.84 -20.52 6.87
N ALA A 528 -21.34 -20.51 5.62
CA ALA A 528 -20.82 -19.30 4.96
C ALA A 528 -21.89 -18.21 4.85
N LYS A 529 -23.12 -18.57 4.52
CA LYS A 529 -24.24 -17.63 4.48
C LYS A 529 -24.58 -17.06 5.85
N GLN A 530 -24.58 -17.91 6.90
CA GLN A 530 -24.77 -17.45 8.27
C GLN A 530 -23.64 -16.50 8.70
N LEU A 531 -22.41 -16.77 8.27
CA LEU A 531 -21.25 -15.92 8.57
C LEU A 531 -21.37 -14.55 7.91
N ALA A 532 -21.74 -14.51 6.63
CA ALA A 532 -21.98 -13.27 5.91
C ALA A 532 -23.08 -12.43 6.58
N GLN A 533 -24.18 -13.09 7.04
CA GLN A 533 -25.23 -12.43 7.81
C GLN A 533 -24.71 -11.87 9.14
N ALA A 534 -23.90 -12.63 9.89
CA ALA A 534 -23.33 -12.16 11.15
C ALA A 534 -22.44 -10.93 10.98
N PHE A 535 -21.71 -10.83 9.86
CA PHE A 535 -20.95 -9.63 9.53
C PHE A 535 -21.84 -8.44 9.11
N GLY A 536 -22.98 -8.71 8.47
CA GLY A 536 -24.02 -7.69 8.25
C GLY A 536 -24.52 -7.09 9.56
N GLU A 537 -24.84 -7.93 10.58
CA GLU A 537 -25.26 -7.49 11.91
C GLU A 537 -24.18 -6.65 12.63
N ILE A 538 -22.89 -6.93 12.38
CA ILE A 538 -21.77 -6.10 12.88
C ILE A 538 -21.80 -4.71 12.23
N LEU A 539 -22.03 -4.63 10.92
CA LEU A 539 -22.16 -3.33 10.21
C LEU A 539 -23.39 -2.55 10.72
N ASP A 540 -24.51 -3.22 10.98
CA ASP A 540 -25.72 -2.59 11.52
C ASP A 540 -25.45 -1.94 12.89
N VAL A 541 -24.75 -2.62 13.79
CA VAL A 541 -24.35 -2.05 15.10
C VAL A 541 -23.42 -0.85 14.92
N LEU A 542 -22.56 -0.88 13.93
CA LEU A 542 -21.68 0.24 13.59
C LEU A 542 -22.41 1.35 12.81
N GLU A 543 -23.68 1.16 12.46
CA GLU A 543 -24.44 2.09 11.61
C GLU A 543 -23.68 2.43 10.32
N GLN A 544 -23.03 1.42 9.74
CA GLN A 544 -22.21 1.58 8.56
C GLN A 544 -22.94 1.04 7.34
N PRO A 545 -23.11 1.85 6.30
CA PRO A 545 -23.69 1.36 5.06
C PRO A 545 -22.78 0.28 4.45
N PRO A 546 -23.34 -0.70 3.74
CA PRO A 546 -22.58 -1.79 3.15
C PRO A 546 -21.61 -1.32 2.04
N CYS A 547 -21.80 -0.10 1.53
CA CYS A 547 -20.92 0.54 0.56
C CYS A 547 -20.76 2.03 0.88
N GLY A 548 -19.56 2.55 0.63
CA GLY A 548 -19.21 3.96 0.82
C GLY A 548 -18.41 4.24 2.11
N PRO A 549 -17.49 5.20 2.04
CA PRO A 549 -16.60 5.56 3.14
C PRO A 549 -17.19 6.53 4.17
N GLU A 550 -18.43 7.00 4.00
CA GLU A 550 -18.98 8.14 4.73
C GLU A 550 -19.03 7.90 6.25
N ALA A 551 -19.26 6.66 6.68
CA ALA A 551 -19.35 6.32 8.10
C ALA A 551 -17.99 6.03 8.75
N LEU A 552 -16.90 5.91 8.00
CA LEU A 552 -15.60 5.51 8.55
C LEU A 552 -15.05 6.48 9.60
N GLY A 553 -15.33 7.76 9.47
CA GLY A 553 -14.92 8.82 10.40
C GLY A 553 -15.76 8.92 11.67
N ASN A 554 -16.89 8.22 11.76
CA ASN A 554 -17.79 8.33 12.89
C ASN A 554 -17.19 7.69 14.17
N PRO A 555 -17.36 8.28 15.35
CA PRO A 555 -16.89 7.69 16.58
C PRO A 555 -17.67 6.39 16.90
N VAL A 556 -17.01 5.48 17.61
CA VAL A 556 -17.65 4.25 18.12
C VAL A 556 -17.74 4.36 19.64
N GLY A 557 -18.96 4.36 20.15
CA GLY A 557 -19.23 4.49 21.58
C GLY A 557 -19.04 3.16 22.35
N PRO A 558 -18.88 3.24 23.71
CA PRO A 558 -18.73 2.04 24.53
C PRO A 558 -19.90 1.05 24.41
N ALA A 559 -21.12 1.54 24.21
CA ALA A 559 -22.30 0.69 24.03
C ALA A 559 -22.24 -0.11 22.73
N GLN A 560 -21.81 0.51 21.62
CA GLN A 560 -21.59 -0.17 20.35
C GLN A 560 -20.48 -1.22 20.47
N ALA A 561 -19.34 -0.86 21.07
CA ALA A 561 -18.25 -1.80 21.32
C ALA A 561 -18.70 -3.01 22.14
N ALA A 562 -19.47 -2.79 23.20
CA ALA A 562 -20.02 -3.88 24.02
C ALA A 562 -21.00 -4.77 23.24
N ALA A 563 -21.81 -4.19 22.35
CA ALA A 563 -22.76 -4.92 21.50
C ALA A 563 -22.04 -5.79 20.45
N LEU A 564 -20.85 -5.40 19.99
CA LEU A 564 -20.06 -6.19 19.03
C LEU A 564 -19.50 -7.48 19.64
N VAL A 565 -19.23 -7.54 20.94
CA VAL A 565 -18.62 -8.72 21.60
C VAL A 565 -19.40 -10.02 21.33
N PRO A 566 -20.70 -10.11 21.59
CA PRO A 566 -21.47 -11.34 21.32
C PRO A 566 -21.56 -11.64 19.82
N LEU A 567 -21.63 -10.65 18.94
CA LEU A 567 -21.70 -10.84 17.49
C LEU A 567 -20.39 -11.42 16.95
N LEU A 568 -19.24 -10.90 17.38
CA LEU A 568 -17.92 -11.42 17.02
C LEU A 568 -17.72 -12.86 17.58
N ALA A 569 -18.20 -13.14 18.78
CA ALA A 569 -18.13 -14.49 19.33
C ALA A 569 -19.01 -15.49 18.55
N ASN A 570 -20.19 -15.06 18.10
CA ASN A 570 -21.06 -15.84 17.22
C ASN A 570 -20.40 -16.07 15.85
N ALA A 571 -19.88 -15.00 15.21
CA ALA A 571 -19.18 -15.10 13.93
C ALA A 571 -18.00 -16.06 14.01
N ARG A 572 -17.19 -16.00 15.08
CA ARG A 572 -16.10 -16.94 15.35
C ARG A 572 -16.57 -18.40 15.42
N ALA A 573 -17.67 -18.66 16.11
CA ALA A 573 -18.21 -20.01 16.24
C ALA A 573 -18.73 -20.55 14.89
N ILE A 574 -19.35 -19.69 14.07
CA ILE A 574 -19.78 -20.04 12.72
C ILE A 574 -18.56 -20.30 11.82
N GLU A 575 -17.53 -19.47 11.88
CA GLU A 575 -16.28 -19.65 11.11
C GLU A 575 -15.60 -20.99 11.46
N GLN A 576 -15.49 -21.31 12.75
CA GLN A 576 -14.94 -22.61 13.18
C GLN A 576 -15.75 -23.78 12.58
N ARG A 577 -17.06 -23.71 12.64
CA ARG A 577 -17.94 -24.74 12.06
C ARG A 577 -17.77 -24.83 10.54
N GLN A 578 -17.70 -23.70 9.85
CA GLN A 578 -17.44 -23.66 8.40
C GLN A 578 -16.11 -24.31 8.05
N LEU A 579 -15.04 -23.99 8.80
CA LEU A 579 -13.71 -24.57 8.65
C LEU A 579 -13.75 -26.10 8.76
N ASP A 580 -14.41 -26.63 9.80
CA ASP A 580 -14.52 -28.08 10.01
C ASP A 580 -15.25 -28.77 8.85
N LEU A 581 -16.33 -28.17 8.35
CA LEU A 581 -17.11 -28.65 7.21
C LEU A 581 -16.32 -28.60 5.89
N VAL A 582 -15.60 -27.51 5.64
CA VAL A 582 -14.72 -27.38 4.45
C VAL A 582 -13.62 -28.44 4.49
N LYS A 583 -12.96 -28.62 5.63
CA LYS A 583 -11.96 -29.70 5.79
C LYS A 583 -12.53 -31.10 5.56
N GLN A 584 -13.76 -31.33 5.99
CA GLN A 584 -14.47 -32.58 5.71
C GLN A 584 -14.79 -32.72 4.23
N ALA A 585 -15.24 -31.65 3.56
CA ALA A 585 -15.55 -31.64 2.14
C ALA A 585 -14.30 -31.93 1.30
N ILE A 586 -13.15 -31.30 1.60
CA ILE A 586 -11.87 -31.57 0.93
C ILE A 586 -11.46 -33.04 1.04
N ARG A 587 -11.58 -33.63 2.24
CA ARG A 587 -11.24 -35.05 2.46
C ARG A 587 -12.14 -36.01 1.69
N ASN A 588 -13.41 -35.65 1.52
CA ASN A 588 -14.42 -36.49 0.86
C ASN A 588 -14.51 -36.26 -0.66
N ALA A 589 -13.86 -35.20 -1.15
CA ALA A 589 -13.83 -34.91 -2.58
C ALA A 589 -13.10 -36.03 -3.34
N PRO A 590 -13.62 -36.50 -4.51
CA PRO A 590 -12.97 -37.53 -5.29
C PRO A 590 -11.54 -37.14 -5.62
N ALA A 591 -10.62 -38.10 -5.59
CA ALA A 591 -9.23 -37.84 -5.98
C ALA A 591 -9.20 -37.28 -7.42
N CYS A 592 -8.42 -36.22 -7.62
CA CYS A 592 -8.19 -35.69 -8.96
C CYS A 592 -7.63 -36.84 -9.82
N PRO A 593 -8.18 -37.14 -11.00
CA PRO A 593 -7.59 -38.16 -11.84
C PRO A 593 -6.16 -37.75 -12.19
N ASP A 594 -5.19 -38.62 -11.89
CA ASP A 594 -3.79 -38.41 -12.21
C ASP A 594 -3.67 -38.06 -13.72
N HIS A 595 -3.39 -36.82 -14.02
CA HIS A 595 -2.90 -36.44 -15.34
C HIS A 595 -1.46 -36.99 -15.47
N ARG A 596 -1.37 -38.23 -16.00
CA ARG A 596 -0.12 -38.79 -16.52
C ARG A 596 0.24 -38.19 -17.86
#